data_88ac0b1f65f1ca96115c4cb5731c8998
#
_entry.id   88ac0b1f65f1ca96115c4cb5731c8998
#
_cell.length_a   1.000
_cell.length_b   1.000
_cell.length_c   1.000
_cell.angle_alpha   90.00
_cell.angle_beta   90.00
_cell.angle_gamma   90.00
#
_symmetry.space_group_name_H-M   'P 1'
#
loop_
_entity.id
_entity.type
_entity.pdbx_description
1 polymer ?
#
loop_
_entity_poly.entity_id
_entity_poly.type
_entity_poly.pdbx_seq_one_letter_code
_entity_poly.pdbx_strand_id
1 'polypeptide(L)'
;MSRRHAAEKREIVPDAKFGDVVIAKFMNCVMLDGAKATAEKIVYGALDRVSTKTKQEPLKAFNDALDNVKPTVEVRSRRVGGATYQVPVEVRPERRQALAIRWIINAARNRSEETMEERLAGEFMDAMNNRGSAVKKREDTHRMAEANKAFSHYRW
;
A
#
# COMPACT_ATOMS: atom_id res chain seq x y z
N MET A 1 -7.16 -12.95 -22.99
CA MET A 1 -7.50 -11.57 -22.55
C MET A 1 -8.85 -11.18 -23.07
N SER A 2 -9.72 -10.63 -22.22
CA SER A 2 -11.00 -10.12 -22.67
C SER A 2 -10.82 -8.76 -23.36
N ARG A 3 -11.25 -8.63 -24.61
CA ARG A 3 -11.21 -7.37 -25.36
C ARG A 3 -12.54 -6.60 -25.27
N ARG A 4 -13.61 -7.26 -24.83
CA ARG A 4 -14.98 -6.70 -24.85
C ARG A 4 -15.43 -6.17 -23.49
N HIS A 5 -14.90 -6.72 -22.40
CA HIS A 5 -15.25 -6.30 -21.04
C HIS A 5 -14.06 -6.44 -20.10
N ALA A 6 -14.07 -5.73 -19.00
CA ALA A 6 -13.08 -5.89 -17.95
C ALA A 6 -13.23 -7.28 -17.28
N ALA A 7 -12.13 -7.82 -16.77
CA ALA A 7 -12.17 -9.07 -16.01
C ALA A 7 -13.04 -8.90 -14.74
N GLU A 8 -13.81 -9.92 -14.43
CA GLU A 8 -14.59 -9.95 -13.19
C GLU A 8 -13.66 -9.93 -11.98
N LYS A 9 -14.02 -9.14 -10.97
CA LYS A 9 -13.28 -9.08 -9.72
C LYS A 9 -13.63 -10.28 -8.87
N ARG A 10 -12.62 -11.08 -8.50
CA ARG A 10 -12.80 -12.20 -7.57
C ARG A 10 -13.15 -11.69 -6.19
N GLU A 11 -14.10 -12.32 -5.55
CA GLU A 11 -14.40 -12.09 -4.14
C GLU A 11 -13.24 -12.59 -3.27
N ILE A 12 -12.88 -11.79 -2.28
CA ILE A 12 -11.85 -12.13 -1.32
C ILE A 12 -12.55 -12.43 0.01
N VAL A 13 -12.32 -13.63 0.52
CA VAL A 13 -12.83 -14.03 1.83
C VAL A 13 -12.12 -13.19 2.91
N PRO A 14 -12.85 -12.57 3.84
CA PRO A 14 -12.25 -11.85 4.97
C PRO A 14 -11.33 -12.76 5.79
N ASP A 15 -10.36 -12.17 6.49
CA ASP A 15 -9.46 -12.93 7.36
C ASP A 15 -10.20 -13.54 8.56
N ALA A 16 -9.65 -14.65 9.08
CA ALA A 16 -10.29 -15.43 10.13
C ALA A 16 -10.28 -14.74 11.50
N LYS A 17 -9.29 -13.88 11.78
CA LYS A 17 -9.09 -13.27 13.11
C LYS A 17 -9.86 -11.96 13.28
N PHE A 18 -9.84 -11.09 12.28
CA PHE A 18 -10.45 -9.75 12.33
C PHE A 18 -11.69 -9.61 11.45
N GLY A 19 -11.94 -10.55 10.54
CA GLY A 19 -13.02 -10.45 9.57
C GLY A 19 -12.89 -9.31 8.59
N ASP A 20 -11.68 -8.86 8.30
CA ASP A 20 -11.38 -7.69 7.45
C ASP A 20 -10.86 -8.11 6.08
N VAL A 21 -11.50 -7.59 5.03
CA VAL A 21 -11.11 -7.88 3.63
C VAL A 21 -9.78 -7.22 3.26
N VAL A 22 -9.46 -6.07 3.85
CA VAL A 22 -8.21 -5.35 3.54
C VAL A 22 -7.01 -6.10 4.09
N ILE A 23 -7.13 -6.66 5.30
CA ILE A 23 -6.10 -7.52 5.89
C ILE A 23 -5.92 -8.78 5.02
N ALA A 24 -7.00 -9.40 4.56
CA ALA A 24 -6.91 -10.54 3.66
C ALA A 24 -6.18 -10.19 2.35
N LYS A 25 -6.47 -9.04 1.76
CA LYS A 25 -5.72 -8.53 0.59
C LYS A 25 -4.25 -8.30 0.90
N PHE A 26 -3.96 -7.74 2.06
CA PHE A 26 -2.58 -7.52 2.51
C PHE A 26 -1.81 -8.83 2.62
N MET A 27 -2.40 -9.86 3.24
CA MET A 27 -1.82 -11.20 3.32
C MET A 27 -1.53 -11.80 1.95
N ASN A 28 -2.47 -11.66 1.01
CA ASN A 28 -2.28 -12.14 -0.35
C ASN A 28 -1.11 -11.43 -1.07
N CYS A 29 -0.87 -10.15 -0.76
CA CYS A 29 0.26 -9.40 -1.32
C CYS A 29 1.60 -9.72 -0.64
N VAL A 30 1.60 -10.10 0.63
CA VAL A 30 2.80 -10.58 1.35
C VAL A 30 3.20 -11.97 0.89
N MET A 31 2.22 -12.80 0.55
CA MET A 31 2.41 -14.19 0.16
C MET A 31 3.38 -14.34 -1.02
N LEU A 32 4.31 -15.28 -0.89
CA LEU A 32 5.22 -15.74 -1.95
C LEU A 32 4.97 -17.21 -2.23
N ASP A 33 5.04 -17.61 -3.50
CA ASP A 33 4.94 -19.00 -3.96
C ASP A 33 3.69 -19.76 -3.46
N GLY A 34 2.62 -19.04 -3.16
CA GLY A 34 1.38 -19.62 -2.65
C GLY A 34 1.40 -20.02 -1.17
N ALA A 35 2.44 -19.68 -0.41
CA ALA A 35 2.58 -20.00 1.01
C ALA A 35 1.68 -19.10 1.89
N LYS A 36 0.37 -19.32 1.82
CA LYS A 36 -0.61 -18.45 2.51
C LYS A 36 -0.52 -18.55 4.03
N ALA A 37 -0.36 -19.74 4.58
CA ALA A 37 -0.24 -19.93 6.02
C ALA A 37 0.95 -19.17 6.62
N THR A 38 2.08 -19.12 5.90
CA THR A 38 3.25 -18.33 6.27
C THR A 38 2.94 -16.83 6.24
N ALA A 39 2.26 -16.35 5.20
CA ALA A 39 1.86 -14.95 5.10
C ALA A 39 0.90 -14.53 6.23
N GLU A 40 -0.06 -15.37 6.56
CA GLU A 40 -0.99 -15.16 7.68
C GLU A 40 -0.25 -15.04 9.01
N LYS A 41 0.67 -15.96 9.27
CA LYS A 41 1.51 -15.96 10.48
C LYS A 41 2.33 -14.67 10.59
N ILE A 42 2.94 -14.24 9.50
CA ILE A 42 3.74 -13.01 9.45
C ILE A 42 2.87 -11.78 9.76
N VAL A 43 1.72 -11.65 9.10
CA VAL A 43 0.84 -10.47 9.27
C VAL A 43 0.24 -10.44 10.66
N TYR A 44 -0.29 -11.55 11.16
CA TYR A 44 -0.83 -11.61 12.52
C TYR A 44 0.24 -11.35 13.58
N GLY A 45 1.41 -11.93 13.44
CA GLY A 45 2.53 -11.68 14.34
C GLY A 45 2.99 -10.23 14.34
N ALA A 46 3.05 -9.59 13.17
CA ALA A 46 3.37 -8.17 13.05
C ALA A 46 2.34 -7.29 13.76
N LEU A 47 1.05 -7.55 13.56
CA LEU A 47 -0.03 -6.79 14.20
C LEU A 47 -0.05 -6.99 15.72
N ASP A 48 0.19 -8.20 16.22
CA ASP A 48 0.29 -8.47 17.65
C ASP A 48 1.49 -7.73 18.28
N ARG A 49 2.64 -7.68 17.60
CA ARG A 49 3.80 -6.89 18.04
C ARG A 49 3.51 -5.40 18.09
N VAL A 50 2.83 -4.86 17.08
CA VAL A 50 2.41 -3.45 17.05
C VAL A 50 1.47 -3.14 18.20
N SER A 51 0.46 -3.98 18.41
CA SER A 51 -0.50 -3.84 19.50
C SER A 51 0.18 -3.85 20.88
N THR A 52 1.11 -4.77 21.09
CA THR A 52 1.85 -4.89 22.35
C THR A 52 2.70 -3.65 22.61
N LYS A 53 3.37 -3.10 21.59
CA LYS A 53 4.26 -1.94 21.75
C LYS A 53 3.50 -0.62 21.84
N THR A 54 2.43 -0.45 21.06
CA THR A 54 1.67 0.81 20.99
C THR A 54 0.48 0.86 21.94
N LYS A 55 0.07 -0.29 22.50
CA LYS A 55 -1.13 -0.47 23.32
C LYS A 55 -2.42 -0.03 22.60
N GLN A 56 -2.43 -0.11 21.29
CA GLN A 56 -3.59 0.17 20.44
C GLN A 56 -4.19 -1.12 19.89
N GLU A 57 -5.47 -1.06 19.51
CA GLU A 57 -6.12 -2.16 18.81
C GLU A 57 -5.39 -2.45 17.48
N PRO A 58 -5.09 -3.74 17.18
CA PRO A 58 -4.34 -4.11 15.98
C PRO A 58 -4.97 -3.61 14.68
N LEU A 59 -6.28 -3.75 14.54
CA LEU A 59 -7.01 -3.32 13.34
C LEU A 59 -6.95 -1.81 13.15
N LYS A 60 -7.08 -1.04 14.24
CA LYS A 60 -6.96 0.41 14.20
C LYS A 60 -5.55 0.83 13.79
N ALA A 61 -4.54 0.22 14.39
CA ALA A 61 -3.13 0.48 14.05
C ALA A 61 -2.85 0.20 12.57
N PHE A 62 -3.36 -0.90 12.05
CA PHE A 62 -3.24 -1.26 10.63
C PHE A 62 -3.91 -0.23 9.71
N ASN A 63 -5.13 0.17 10.03
CA ASN A 63 -5.86 1.15 9.23
C ASN A 63 -5.19 2.53 9.26
N ASP A 64 -4.73 2.98 10.42
CA ASP A 64 -4.00 4.25 10.56
C ASP A 64 -2.71 4.25 9.73
N ALA A 65 -1.95 3.16 9.78
CA ALA A 65 -0.74 3.00 8.97
C ALA A 65 -1.05 3.04 7.46
N LEU A 66 -2.06 2.32 7.01
CA LEU A 66 -2.48 2.34 5.60
C LEU A 66 -2.93 3.72 5.16
N ASP A 67 -3.77 4.40 5.94
CA ASP A 67 -4.31 5.71 5.60
C ASP A 67 -3.20 6.76 5.46
N ASN A 68 -2.17 6.68 6.29
CA ASN A 68 -1.01 7.56 6.22
C ASN A 68 -0.13 7.31 4.98
N VAL A 69 -0.22 6.15 4.35
CA VAL A 69 0.57 5.80 3.15
C VAL A 69 -0.23 5.96 1.85
N LYS A 70 -1.56 5.99 1.90
CA LYS A 70 -2.40 6.15 0.71
C LYS A 70 -2.13 7.45 -0.03
N PRO A 71 -1.72 7.42 -1.32
CA PRO A 71 -1.54 8.62 -2.11
C PRO A 71 -2.88 9.16 -2.63
N THR A 72 -3.03 10.47 -2.71
CA THR A 72 -4.20 11.12 -3.32
C THR A 72 -4.01 11.42 -4.79
N VAL A 73 -2.75 11.67 -5.19
CA VAL A 73 -2.36 11.99 -6.57
C VAL A 73 -1.14 11.18 -6.97
N GLU A 74 -1.05 10.89 -8.25
CA GLU A 74 0.13 10.28 -8.88
C GLU A 74 0.40 10.95 -10.23
N VAL A 75 1.55 10.69 -10.83
CA VAL A 75 1.83 11.11 -12.20
C VAL A 75 1.70 9.94 -13.15
N ARG A 76 1.09 10.21 -14.31
CA ARG A 76 1.02 9.26 -15.43
C ARG A 76 1.63 9.85 -16.66
N SER A 77 2.40 9.04 -17.38
CA SER A 77 2.96 9.43 -18.65
C SER A 77 1.87 9.53 -19.72
N ARG A 78 1.84 10.64 -20.42
CA ARG A 78 0.98 10.84 -21.59
C ARG A 78 1.80 11.37 -22.76
N ARG A 79 1.61 10.79 -23.92
CA ARG A 79 2.26 11.24 -25.14
C ARG A 79 1.36 12.21 -25.87
N VAL A 80 1.84 13.43 -26.09
CA VAL A 80 1.12 14.49 -26.81
C VAL A 80 2.07 15.12 -27.82
N GLY A 81 1.71 15.11 -29.11
CA GLY A 81 2.51 15.73 -30.18
C GLY A 81 3.94 15.20 -30.28
N GLY A 82 4.17 13.92 -30.00
CA GLY A 82 5.51 13.31 -30.04
C GLY A 82 6.35 13.47 -28.77
N ALA A 83 5.96 14.34 -27.85
CA ALA A 83 6.59 14.49 -26.53
C ALA A 83 5.85 13.71 -25.45
N THR A 84 6.58 13.20 -24.46
CA THR A 84 6.03 12.48 -23.31
C THR A 84 6.01 13.41 -22.09
N TYR A 85 4.81 13.62 -21.54
CA TYR A 85 4.60 14.44 -20.35
C TYR A 85 4.20 13.58 -19.16
N GLN A 86 4.68 13.94 -17.97
CA GLN A 86 4.25 13.37 -16.70
C GLN A 86 3.04 14.19 -16.20
N VAL A 87 1.85 13.62 -16.31
CA VAL A 87 0.59 14.31 -16.00
C VAL A 87 0.09 13.92 -14.62
N PRO A 88 -0.12 14.87 -13.69
CA PRO A 88 -0.73 14.59 -12.41
C PRO A 88 -2.19 14.15 -12.57
N VAL A 89 -2.55 13.05 -11.93
CA VAL A 89 -3.92 12.53 -11.92
C VAL A 89 -4.32 12.12 -10.52
N GLU A 90 -5.61 12.27 -10.21
CA GLU A 90 -6.17 11.79 -8.96
C GLU A 90 -6.18 10.25 -8.94
N VAL A 91 -5.84 9.67 -7.80
CA VAL A 91 -5.82 8.23 -7.61
C VAL A 91 -7.18 7.74 -7.11
N ARG A 92 -7.77 6.74 -7.78
CA ARG A 92 -9.02 6.11 -7.35
C ARG A 92 -8.84 5.40 -5.99
N PRO A 93 -9.88 5.33 -5.14
CA PRO A 93 -9.78 4.71 -3.80
C PRO A 93 -9.20 3.30 -3.79
N GLU A 94 -9.63 2.44 -4.72
CA GLU A 94 -9.11 1.06 -4.84
C GLU A 94 -7.60 1.03 -5.14
N ARG A 95 -7.14 1.95 -6.00
CA ARG A 95 -5.73 2.06 -6.34
C ARG A 95 -4.91 2.69 -5.21
N ARG A 96 -5.47 3.64 -4.46
CA ARG A 96 -4.82 4.18 -3.24
C ARG A 96 -4.48 3.06 -2.27
N GLN A 97 -5.44 2.19 -2.01
CA GLN A 97 -5.26 1.03 -1.15
C GLN A 97 -4.20 0.07 -1.69
N ALA A 98 -4.27 -0.27 -2.98
CA ALA A 98 -3.30 -1.18 -3.60
C ALA A 98 -1.87 -0.63 -3.57
N LEU A 99 -1.70 0.67 -3.80
CA LEU A 99 -0.40 1.34 -3.72
C LEU A 99 0.12 1.37 -2.28
N ALA A 100 -0.72 1.70 -1.30
CA ALA A 100 -0.33 1.71 0.11
C ALA A 100 0.15 0.33 0.58
N ILE A 101 -0.59 -0.73 0.26
CA ILE A 101 -0.21 -2.12 0.58
C ILE A 101 1.14 -2.45 -0.04
N ARG A 102 1.32 -2.17 -1.33
CA ARG A 102 2.57 -2.45 -2.05
C ARG A 102 3.75 -1.70 -1.45
N TRP A 103 3.60 -0.42 -1.14
CA TRP A 103 4.68 0.40 -0.61
C TRP A 103 5.08 -0.01 0.80
N ILE A 104 4.11 -0.35 1.66
CA ILE A 104 4.41 -0.87 3.00
C ILE A 104 5.18 -2.20 2.92
N ILE A 105 4.73 -3.13 2.08
CA ILE A 105 5.41 -4.42 1.93
C ILE A 105 6.81 -4.26 1.38
N ASN A 106 6.99 -3.43 0.35
CA ASN A 106 8.32 -3.19 -0.22
C ASN A 106 9.24 -2.47 0.76
N ALA A 107 8.74 -1.49 1.50
CA ALA A 107 9.49 -0.81 2.54
C ALA A 107 9.91 -1.77 3.66
N ALA A 108 9.01 -2.64 4.10
CA ALA A 108 9.32 -3.66 5.11
C ALA A 108 10.40 -4.63 4.63
N ARG A 109 10.32 -5.11 3.40
CA ARG A 109 11.33 -6.03 2.82
C ARG A 109 12.74 -5.44 2.78
N ASN A 110 12.86 -4.12 2.68
CA ASN A 110 14.15 -3.41 2.66
C ASN A 110 14.68 -3.00 4.04
N ARG A 111 13.97 -3.34 5.11
CA ARG A 111 14.41 -3.06 6.48
C ARG A 111 15.47 -4.03 6.95
N SER A 112 16.22 -3.66 7.98
CA SER A 112 17.36 -4.39 8.51
C SER A 112 17.01 -5.40 9.60
N GLU A 113 15.77 -5.43 10.09
CA GLU A 113 15.34 -6.40 11.09
C GLU A 113 15.47 -7.85 10.56
N GLU A 114 15.60 -8.80 11.45
CA GLU A 114 15.91 -10.18 11.11
C GLU A 114 14.73 -10.87 10.40
N THR A 115 13.53 -10.81 10.97
CA THR A 115 12.35 -11.49 10.44
C THR A 115 11.40 -10.53 9.71
N MET A 116 10.65 -11.06 8.74
CA MET A 116 9.63 -10.26 8.03
C MET A 116 8.52 -9.76 8.96
N GLU A 117 8.20 -10.52 10.00
CA GLU A 117 7.26 -10.13 11.05
C GLU A 117 7.73 -8.85 11.77
N GLU A 118 9.01 -8.78 12.14
CA GLU A 118 9.61 -7.61 12.79
C GLU A 118 9.69 -6.41 11.83
N ARG A 119 10.07 -6.66 10.58
CA ARG A 119 10.12 -5.64 9.52
C ARG A 119 8.76 -5.00 9.28
N LEU A 120 7.71 -5.80 9.15
CA LEU A 120 6.34 -5.31 9.00
C LEU A 120 5.87 -4.53 10.24
N ALA A 121 6.12 -5.07 11.42
CA ALA A 121 5.77 -4.37 12.67
C ALA A 121 6.47 -3.01 12.77
N GLY A 122 7.76 -2.95 12.44
CA GLY A 122 8.53 -1.71 12.38
C GLY A 122 7.96 -0.71 11.38
N GLU A 123 7.63 -1.15 10.18
CA GLU A 123 7.07 -0.27 9.14
C GLU A 123 5.66 0.23 9.51
N PHE A 124 4.80 -0.62 10.09
CA PHE A 124 3.49 -0.18 10.58
C PHE A 124 3.61 0.88 11.67
N MET A 125 4.51 0.70 12.64
CA MET A 125 4.73 1.70 13.69
C MET A 125 5.24 3.03 13.14
N ASP A 126 6.19 2.99 12.20
CA ASP A 126 6.70 4.18 11.54
C ASP A 126 5.61 4.88 10.71
N ALA A 127 4.83 4.13 9.95
CA ALA A 127 3.74 4.67 9.14
C ALA A 127 2.62 5.30 9.99
N MET A 128 2.28 4.72 11.12
CA MET A 128 1.33 5.31 12.07
C MET A 128 1.76 6.70 12.54
N ASN A 129 3.06 6.94 12.65
CA ASN A 129 3.65 8.21 13.08
C ASN A 129 4.09 9.10 11.89
N ASN A 130 3.59 8.84 10.68
CA ASN A 130 3.99 9.54 9.45
C ASN A 130 5.51 9.52 9.19
N ARG A 131 6.15 8.40 9.48
CA ARG A 131 7.58 8.16 9.26
C ARG A 131 7.78 6.90 8.44
N GLY A 132 9.00 6.63 8.06
CA GLY A 132 9.39 5.41 7.34
C GLY A 132 9.39 5.55 5.82
N SER A 133 9.90 4.52 5.16
CA SER A 133 10.12 4.51 3.71
C SER A 133 8.83 4.52 2.89
N ALA A 134 7.77 3.89 3.40
CA ALA A 134 6.47 3.88 2.73
C ALA A 134 5.84 5.28 2.69
N VAL A 135 5.86 5.99 3.81
CA VAL A 135 5.39 7.39 3.90
C VAL A 135 6.24 8.31 3.03
N LYS A 136 7.55 8.13 3.04
CA LYS A 136 8.46 8.87 2.16
C LYS A 136 8.11 8.64 0.68
N LYS A 137 7.80 7.43 0.28
CA LYS A 137 7.36 7.12 -1.10
C LYS A 137 6.09 7.87 -1.47
N ARG A 138 5.12 7.97 -0.56
CA ARG A 138 3.91 8.79 -0.77
C ARG A 138 4.27 10.27 -0.94
N GLU A 139 5.11 10.81 -0.07
CA GLU A 139 5.54 12.21 -0.13
C GLU A 139 6.28 12.53 -1.43
N ASP A 140 7.18 11.65 -1.86
CA ASP A 140 7.91 11.80 -3.13
C ASP A 140 6.94 11.76 -4.32
N THR A 141 5.94 10.89 -4.28
CA THR A 141 4.90 10.82 -5.31
C THR A 141 4.06 12.10 -5.36
N HIS A 142 3.66 12.64 -4.21
CA HIS A 142 2.94 13.92 -4.13
C HIS A 142 3.80 15.09 -4.58
N ARG A 143 5.07 15.12 -4.22
CA ARG A 143 6.03 16.16 -4.66
C ARG A 143 6.22 16.12 -6.17
N MET A 144 6.33 14.92 -6.75
CA MET A 144 6.43 14.76 -8.20
C MET A 144 5.17 15.24 -8.92
N ALA A 145 3.98 14.96 -8.37
CA ALA A 145 2.72 15.45 -8.91
C ALA A 145 2.62 16.99 -8.82
N GLU A 146 3.06 17.58 -7.73
CA GLU A 146 3.08 19.05 -7.56
C GLU A 146 4.07 19.70 -8.52
N ALA A 147 5.27 19.14 -8.70
CA ALA A 147 6.26 19.62 -9.66
C ALA A 147 5.76 19.61 -11.12
N ASN A 148 4.87 18.67 -11.46
CA ASN A 148 4.27 18.54 -12.79
C ASN A 148 2.88 19.17 -12.91
N LYS A 149 2.46 19.97 -11.95
CA LYS A 149 1.13 20.58 -11.88
C LYS A 149 0.78 21.42 -13.12
N ALA A 150 1.77 22.05 -13.74
CA ALA A 150 1.62 22.81 -14.96
C ALA A 150 1.04 21.98 -16.13
N PHE A 151 1.23 20.67 -16.13
CA PHE A 151 0.74 19.73 -17.14
C PHE A 151 -0.63 19.13 -16.81
N SER A 152 -1.28 19.55 -15.75
CA SER A 152 -2.58 18.99 -15.30
C SER A 152 -3.68 19.14 -16.35
N HIS A 153 -3.60 20.14 -17.24
CA HIS A 153 -4.54 20.32 -18.34
C HIS A 153 -4.42 19.27 -19.45
N TYR A 154 -3.35 18.46 -19.48
CA TYR A 154 -3.18 17.34 -20.41
C TYR A 154 -3.84 16.05 -19.94
N ARG A 155 -4.48 16.02 -18.77
CA ARG A 155 -5.19 14.82 -18.31
C ARG A 155 -6.39 14.54 -19.21
N TRP A 156 -6.72 13.25 -19.35
CA TRP A 156 -7.81 12.74 -20.17
C TRP A 156 -8.99 12.26 -19.34
#